data_b24671d51de3c556e8354ca3655ba0dc
#
_entry.id   b24671d51de3c556e8354ca3655ba0dc
#
_cell.length_a   1.000
_cell.length_b   1.000
_cell.length_c   1.000
_cell.angle_alpha   90.00
_cell.angle_beta   90.00
_cell.angle_gamma   90.00
#
_symmetry.space_group_name_H-M   'P 1'
#
loop_
_entity.id
_entity.type
_entity.pdbx_description
1 polymer ?
#
loop_
_entity_poly.entity_id
_entity_poly.type
_entity_poly.pdbx_seq_one_letter_code
_entity_poly.pdbx_strand_id
1 'polypeptide(L)'
;MINGRSVISRVIDLANSSNASNLYIATDSNEIMDHCKSYDANVVMTSSDHISGMDRIAEAARILDLPLEIPIINLQGDEPFMPVQIINQLPMLLSKDTPISTASIQFSNAIDLSSPHEVKVVRSISKKAMYFSRAVIPNSFTGEYKNYWTPSIDFESNDYISEQIFYNSKDDTKI
;
A
#
# COMPACT_ATOMS: atom_id res chain seq x y z
N MET A 1 6.62 12.68 -14.92
CA MET A 1 8.02 13.18 -14.77
C MET A 1 8.06 14.21 -13.64
N ILE A 2 8.97 14.05 -12.68
CA ILE A 2 9.22 15.00 -11.59
C ILE A 2 10.69 15.37 -11.66
N ASN A 3 11.02 16.66 -11.92
CA ASN A 3 12.38 17.14 -12.10
C ASN A 3 13.23 16.27 -13.06
N GLY A 4 12.69 15.98 -14.23
CA GLY A 4 13.39 15.24 -15.29
C GLY A 4 13.50 13.72 -15.08
N ARG A 5 12.97 13.16 -13.98
CA ARG A 5 12.94 11.73 -13.71
C ARG A 5 11.51 11.18 -13.70
N SER A 6 11.35 9.93 -14.10
CA SER A 6 10.04 9.26 -14.01
C SER A 6 9.60 9.06 -12.55
N VAL A 7 8.29 8.98 -12.30
CA VAL A 7 7.76 8.72 -10.96
C VAL A 7 8.26 7.37 -10.47
N ILE A 8 8.17 6.33 -11.30
CA ILE A 8 8.61 4.98 -10.92
C ILE A 8 10.10 4.91 -10.57
N SER A 9 10.98 5.67 -11.24
CA SER A 9 12.40 5.67 -10.88
C SER A 9 12.66 6.24 -9.48
N ARG A 10 11.81 7.17 -9.02
CA ARG A 10 11.88 7.70 -7.66
C ARG A 10 11.37 6.70 -6.63
N VAL A 11 10.32 5.94 -6.98
CA VAL A 11 9.83 4.84 -6.14
C VAL A 11 10.88 3.74 -6.02
N ILE A 12 11.60 3.42 -7.10
CA ILE A 12 12.73 2.48 -7.07
C ILE A 12 13.82 2.96 -6.10
N ASP A 13 14.22 4.24 -6.19
CA ASP A 13 15.22 4.81 -5.27
C ASP A 13 14.74 4.74 -3.81
N LEU A 14 13.49 5.08 -3.57
CA LEU A 14 12.88 5.01 -2.24
C LEU A 14 12.88 3.58 -1.71
N ALA A 15 12.44 2.61 -2.51
CA ALA A 15 12.44 1.20 -2.13
C ALA A 15 13.85 0.69 -1.83
N ASN A 16 14.85 1.06 -2.64
CA ASN A 16 16.25 0.72 -2.43
C ASN A 16 16.85 1.37 -1.18
N SER A 17 16.28 2.46 -0.69
CA SER A 17 16.69 3.11 0.57
C SER A 17 16.08 2.46 1.82
N SER A 18 15.15 1.52 1.65
CA SER A 18 14.50 0.78 2.74
C SER A 18 15.35 -0.41 3.21
N ASN A 19 14.89 -1.05 4.29
CA ASN A 19 15.48 -2.29 4.81
C ASN A 19 14.98 -3.55 4.08
N ALA A 20 14.24 -3.42 2.98
CA ALA A 20 13.76 -4.55 2.20
C ALA A 20 14.94 -5.31 1.57
N SER A 21 14.92 -6.64 1.66
CA SER A 21 16.01 -7.48 1.13
C SER A 21 15.99 -7.57 -0.38
N ASN A 22 14.82 -7.44 -1.00
CA ASN A 22 14.64 -7.54 -2.45
C ASN A 22 13.58 -6.54 -2.91
N LEU A 23 13.76 -6.03 -4.14
CA LEU A 23 12.81 -5.18 -4.84
C LEU A 23 12.40 -5.83 -6.14
N TYR A 24 11.09 -5.90 -6.38
CA TYR A 24 10.51 -6.35 -7.64
C TYR A 24 9.46 -5.37 -8.12
N ILE A 25 9.44 -5.10 -9.41
CA ILE A 25 8.41 -4.28 -10.05
C ILE A 25 7.42 -5.22 -10.76
N ALA A 26 6.19 -5.28 -10.27
CA ALA A 26 5.12 -6.05 -10.89
C ALA A 26 4.33 -5.17 -11.86
N THR A 27 4.31 -5.54 -13.14
CA THR A 27 3.65 -4.75 -14.19
C THR A 27 3.13 -5.65 -15.32
N ASP A 28 2.11 -5.17 -16.03
CA ASP A 28 1.59 -5.74 -17.28
C ASP A 28 2.07 -4.98 -18.52
N SER A 29 2.84 -3.92 -18.34
CA SER A 29 3.31 -3.05 -19.41
C SER A 29 4.76 -3.35 -19.80
N ASN A 30 4.99 -3.70 -21.07
CA ASN A 30 6.34 -3.85 -21.61
C ASN A 30 7.14 -2.53 -21.56
N GLU A 31 6.46 -1.39 -21.75
CA GLU A 31 7.11 -0.08 -21.68
C GLU A 31 7.65 0.19 -20.26
N ILE A 32 6.86 -0.11 -19.22
CA ILE A 32 7.29 0.01 -17.82
C ILE A 32 8.42 -0.99 -17.55
N MET A 33 8.30 -2.22 -18.03
CA MET A 33 9.35 -3.24 -17.88
C MET A 33 10.68 -2.75 -18.45
N ASP A 34 10.70 -2.28 -19.69
CA ASP A 34 11.93 -1.84 -20.37
C ASP A 34 12.51 -0.60 -19.68
N HIS A 35 11.64 0.32 -19.24
CA HIS A 35 12.07 1.48 -18.47
C HIS A 35 12.70 1.08 -17.14
N CYS A 36 12.08 0.17 -16.37
CA CYS A 36 12.60 -0.27 -15.08
C CYS A 36 13.91 -1.06 -15.19
N LYS A 37 14.07 -1.87 -16.24
CA LYS A 37 15.33 -2.57 -16.52
C LYS A 37 16.50 -1.59 -16.74
N SER A 38 16.23 -0.39 -17.25
CA SER A 38 17.27 0.63 -17.40
C SER A 38 17.80 1.16 -16.05
N TYR A 39 17.12 0.87 -14.95
CA TYR A 39 17.52 1.17 -13.57
C TYR A 39 18.00 -0.08 -12.81
N ASP A 40 18.30 -1.16 -13.51
CA ASP A 40 18.75 -2.44 -12.95
C ASP A 40 17.73 -3.05 -11.94
N ALA A 41 16.44 -2.73 -12.13
CA ALA A 41 15.37 -3.23 -11.28
C ALA A 41 14.87 -4.60 -11.76
N ASN A 42 14.60 -5.52 -10.84
CA ASN A 42 13.95 -6.79 -11.14
C ASN A 42 12.48 -6.55 -11.50
N VAL A 43 12.05 -7.06 -12.66
CA VAL A 43 10.67 -6.89 -13.13
C VAL A 43 9.99 -8.23 -13.28
N VAL A 44 8.76 -8.32 -12.78
CA VAL A 44 7.86 -9.46 -12.91
C VAL A 44 6.69 -9.04 -13.81
N MET A 45 6.56 -9.69 -14.96
CA MET A 45 5.39 -9.50 -15.83
C MET A 45 4.19 -10.26 -15.26
N THR A 46 3.08 -9.58 -15.14
CA THR A 46 1.82 -10.08 -14.58
C THR A 46 0.66 -9.87 -15.55
N SER A 47 -0.46 -10.55 -15.33
CA SER A 47 -1.65 -10.39 -16.17
C SER A 47 -2.16 -8.95 -16.19
N SER A 48 -2.71 -8.53 -17.33
CA SER A 48 -3.45 -7.28 -17.47
C SER A 48 -4.86 -7.32 -16.84
N ASP A 49 -5.35 -8.51 -16.47
CA ASP A 49 -6.73 -8.72 -16.02
C ASP A 49 -6.93 -8.40 -14.53
N HIS A 50 -5.88 -8.00 -13.82
CA HIS A 50 -5.97 -7.67 -12.43
C HIS A 50 -6.79 -6.39 -12.18
N ILE A 51 -7.79 -6.51 -11.28
CA ILE A 51 -8.66 -5.41 -10.88
C ILE A 51 -7.98 -4.52 -9.84
N SER A 52 -7.05 -5.07 -9.07
CA SER A 52 -6.36 -4.34 -8.00
C SER A 52 -4.84 -4.55 -8.01
N GLY A 53 -4.11 -3.61 -7.41
CA GLY A 53 -2.67 -3.77 -7.19
C GLY A 53 -2.34 -4.96 -6.28
N MET A 54 -3.22 -5.32 -5.35
CA MET A 54 -3.04 -6.47 -4.47
C MET A 54 -3.10 -7.80 -5.23
N ASP A 55 -4.04 -7.95 -6.17
CA ASP A 55 -4.11 -9.15 -7.04
C ASP A 55 -2.85 -9.31 -7.87
N ARG A 56 -2.31 -8.20 -8.39
CA ARG A 56 -1.06 -8.17 -9.13
C ARG A 56 0.14 -8.62 -8.29
N ILE A 57 0.24 -8.13 -7.06
CA ILE A 57 1.30 -8.52 -6.13
C ILE A 57 1.18 -10.00 -5.77
N ALA A 58 -0.03 -10.48 -5.56
CA ALA A 58 -0.29 -11.88 -5.28
C ALA A 58 0.15 -12.80 -6.43
N GLU A 59 -0.06 -12.40 -7.69
CA GLU A 59 0.46 -13.12 -8.86
C GLU A 59 1.99 -13.06 -8.90
N ALA A 60 2.58 -11.88 -8.71
CA ALA A 60 4.03 -11.72 -8.68
C ALA A 60 4.69 -12.61 -7.61
N ALA A 61 4.11 -12.67 -6.41
CA ALA A 61 4.60 -13.54 -5.33
C ALA A 61 4.56 -15.03 -5.72
N ARG A 62 3.52 -15.45 -6.43
CA ARG A 62 3.43 -16.84 -6.96
C ARG A 62 4.44 -17.13 -8.05
N ILE A 63 4.62 -16.20 -8.99
CA ILE A 63 5.62 -16.34 -10.08
C ILE A 63 7.04 -16.47 -9.50
N LEU A 64 7.33 -15.72 -8.42
CA LEU A 64 8.62 -15.71 -7.74
C LEU A 64 8.79 -16.88 -6.75
N ASP A 65 7.73 -17.70 -6.55
CA ASP A 65 7.70 -18.79 -5.58
C ASP A 65 8.13 -18.34 -4.16
N LEU A 66 7.62 -17.18 -3.74
CA LEU A 66 7.98 -16.62 -2.43
C LEU A 66 7.38 -17.45 -1.31
N PRO A 67 8.16 -17.75 -0.24
CA PRO A 67 7.63 -18.39 0.96
C PRO A 67 6.50 -17.59 1.60
N LEU A 68 5.49 -18.29 2.15
CA LEU A 68 4.30 -17.66 2.74
C LEU A 68 4.59 -16.79 3.96
N GLU A 69 5.70 -17.04 4.62
CA GLU A 69 6.09 -16.35 5.86
C GLU A 69 6.85 -15.05 5.61
N ILE A 70 7.22 -14.77 4.34
CA ILE A 70 7.95 -13.54 4.01
C ILE A 70 6.96 -12.37 3.95
N PRO A 71 7.19 -11.30 4.73
CA PRO A 71 6.42 -10.07 4.59
C PRO A 71 6.63 -9.44 3.20
N ILE A 72 5.53 -9.10 2.53
CA ILE A 72 5.55 -8.38 1.26
C ILE A 72 5.07 -6.96 1.51
N ILE A 73 5.87 -5.98 1.10
CA ILE A 73 5.51 -4.56 1.19
C ILE A 73 4.96 -4.12 -0.17
N ASN A 74 3.70 -3.71 -0.18
CA ASN A 74 3.08 -3.11 -1.36
C ASN A 74 3.39 -1.61 -1.38
N LEU A 75 4.35 -1.20 -2.20
CA LEU A 75 4.65 0.19 -2.47
C LEU A 75 4.09 0.56 -3.84
N GLN A 76 3.14 1.51 -3.87
CA GLN A 76 2.51 1.92 -5.11
C GLN A 76 3.49 2.69 -6.00
N GLY A 77 3.41 2.47 -7.32
CA GLY A 77 4.31 3.10 -8.29
C GLY A 77 4.15 4.61 -8.46
N ASP A 78 3.12 5.20 -7.85
CA ASP A 78 2.79 6.63 -7.85
C ASP A 78 3.03 7.32 -6.49
N GLU A 79 3.67 6.62 -5.53
CA GLU A 79 3.97 7.13 -4.18
C GLU A 79 5.47 7.41 -3.96
N PRO A 80 6.09 8.34 -4.72
CA PRO A 80 7.53 8.58 -4.68
C PRO A 80 8.02 9.31 -3.42
N PHE A 81 7.10 9.78 -2.57
CA PHE A 81 7.40 10.60 -1.39
C PHE A 81 7.05 9.93 -0.07
N MET A 82 6.74 8.62 -0.10
CA MET A 82 6.53 7.87 1.14
C MET A 82 7.80 7.91 2.01
N PRO A 83 7.71 8.13 3.35
CA PRO A 83 8.87 8.02 4.22
C PRO A 83 9.39 6.59 4.26
N VAL A 84 10.68 6.44 4.07
CA VAL A 84 11.33 5.15 4.19
C VAL A 84 11.12 4.52 5.57
N GLN A 85 10.96 5.33 6.61
CA GLN A 85 10.68 4.87 7.97
C GLN A 85 9.36 4.10 8.06
N ILE A 86 8.31 4.53 7.33
CA ILE A 86 7.03 3.81 7.26
C ILE A 86 7.22 2.45 6.60
N ILE A 87 7.92 2.40 5.45
CA ILE A 87 8.23 1.16 4.76
C ILE A 87 8.93 0.17 5.70
N ASN A 88 9.89 0.66 6.50
CA ASN A 88 10.65 -0.18 7.42
C ASN A 88 9.84 -0.62 8.66
N GLN A 89 8.84 0.16 9.09
CA GLN A 89 8.08 -0.10 10.31
C GLN A 89 6.86 -0.98 10.08
N LEU A 90 6.19 -0.89 8.94
CA LEU A 90 4.98 -1.67 8.65
C LEU A 90 5.16 -3.18 8.84
N PRO A 91 6.24 -3.83 8.38
CA PRO A 91 6.45 -5.26 8.61
C PRO A 91 6.59 -5.63 10.08
N MET A 92 7.05 -4.72 10.94
CA MET A 92 7.23 -4.96 12.37
C MET A 92 5.90 -5.05 13.13
N LEU A 93 4.80 -4.60 12.53
CA LEU A 93 3.45 -4.67 13.11
C LEU A 93 2.76 -6.01 12.81
N LEU A 94 3.33 -6.83 11.94
CA LEU A 94 2.76 -8.09 11.54
C LEU A 94 2.85 -9.14 12.64
N SER A 95 1.78 -9.93 12.80
CA SER A 95 1.73 -11.07 13.70
C SER A 95 0.73 -12.10 13.13
N LYS A 96 0.58 -13.25 13.79
CA LYS A 96 -0.46 -14.22 13.40
C LYS A 96 -1.88 -13.64 13.48
N ASP A 97 -2.12 -12.73 14.42
CA ASP A 97 -3.43 -12.10 14.63
C ASP A 97 -3.61 -10.80 13.82
N THR A 98 -2.54 -10.30 13.24
CA THR A 98 -2.51 -9.07 12.43
C THR A 98 -1.62 -9.32 11.20
N PRO A 99 -2.12 -10.08 10.20
CA PRO A 99 -1.31 -10.47 9.04
C PRO A 99 -1.10 -9.34 8.04
N ILE A 100 -1.80 -8.22 8.17
CA ILE A 100 -1.66 -7.03 7.32
C ILE A 100 -1.53 -5.78 8.17
N SER A 101 -0.68 -4.87 7.73
CA SER A 101 -0.52 -3.52 8.29
C SER A 101 -0.51 -2.49 7.16
N THR A 102 -1.06 -1.31 7.42
CA THR A 102 -1.04 -0.18 6.50
C THR A 102 -0.82 1.13 7.24
N ALA A 103 -0.34 2.14 6.54
CA ALA A 103 -0.26 3.49 7.09
C ALA A 103 -1.59 4.21 6.93
N SER A 104 -1.90 5.14 7.83
CA SER A 104 -3.03 6.06 7.69
C SER A 104 -2.72 7.40 8.33
N ILE A 105 -3.38 8.44 7.84
CA ILE A 105 -3.33 9.78 8.40
C ILE A 105 -4.72 10.22 8.84
N GLN A 106 -4.74 11.15 9.78
CA GLN A 106 -5.97 11.85 10.14
C GLN A 106 -6.34 12.83 9.03
N PHE A 107 -7.63 12.90 8.69
CA PHE A 107 -8.12 13.89 7.75
C PHE A 107 -7.85 15.30 8.28
N SER A 108 -7.23 16.13 7.45
CA SER A 108 -7.12 17.57 7.65
C SER A 108 -8.29 18.29 6.97
N ASN A 109 -8.53 19.56 7.35
CA ASN A 109 -9.55 20.39 6.70
C ASN A 109 -9.30 20.64 5.19
N ALA A 110 -8.11 20.30 4.69
CA ALA A 110 -7.75 20.44 3.27
C ALA A 110 -8.23 19.25 2.42
N ILE A 111 -8.63 18.14 3.04
CA ILE A 111 -9.05 16.92 2.33
C ILE A 111 -10.58 16.90 2.22
N ASP A 112 -11.09 16.73 1.01
CA ASP A 112 -12.53 16.59 0.79
C ASP A 112 -12.98 15.17 1.16
N LEU A 113 -13.66 15.06 2.30
CA LEU A 113 -14.23 13.80 2.78
C LEU A 113 -15.26 13.17 1.82
N SER A 114 -15.91 13.98 0.98
CA SER A 114 -16.88 13.48 0.00
C SER A 114 -16.22 12.87 -1.24
N SER A 115 -14.92 13.13 -1.44
CA SER A 115 -14.18 12.58 -2.57
C SER A 115 -14.14 11.04 -2.52
N PRO A 116 -14.58 10.35 -3.59
CA PRO A 116 -14.49 8.89 -3.67
C PRO A 116 -13.04 8.40 -3.90
N HIS A 117 -12.12 9.31 -4.21
CA HIS A 117 -10.69 8.99 -4.36
C HIS A 117 -10.04 8.78 -3.00
N GLU A 118 -10.53 9.47 -1.98
CA GLU A 118 -10.06 9.32 -0.61
C GLU A 118 -10.75 8.15 0.07
N VAL A 119 -10.01 7.13 0.46
CA VAL A 119 -10.54 6.01 1.23
C VAL A 119 -10.62 6.41 2.70
N LYS A 120 -11.76 6.19 3.34
CA LYS A 120 -11.96 6.42 4.77
C LYS A 120 -11.75 5.11 5.53
N VAL A 121 -11.13 5.19 6.69
CA VAL A 121 -10.98 4.03 7.57
C VAL A 121 -11.52 4.34 8.95
N VAL A 122 -12.36 3.44 9.46
CA VAL A 122 -12.76 3.41 10.86
C VAL A 122 -11.82 2.47 11.59
N ARG A 123 -11.24 2.95 12.68
CA ARG A 123 -10.31 2.18 13.51
C ARG A 123 -10.75 2.11 14.96
N SER A 124 -10.37 1.05 15.64
CA SER A 124 -10.54 0.89 17.07
C SER A 124 -9.56 1.78 17.86
N ILE A 125 -9.78 1.90 19.17
CA ILE A 125 -8.84 2.58 20.09
C ILE A 125 -7.45 1.91 20.05
N SER A 126 -7.41 0.58 19.81
CA SER A 126 -6.16 -0.19 19.68
C SER A 126 -5.52 -0.07 18.28
N LYS A 127 -5.97 0.87 17.47
CA LYS A 127 -5.49 1.14 16.10
C LYS A 127 -5.71 -0.02 15.10
N LYS A 128 -6.61 -0.96 15.39
CA LYS A 128 -7.04 -1.97 14.42
C LYS A 128 -8.04 -1.35 13.46
N ALA A 129 -7.83 -1.51 12.15
CA ALA A 129 -8.80 -1.15 11.14
C ALA A 129 -10.05 -2.03 11.31
N MET A 130 -11.21 -1.40 11.26
CA MET A 130 -12.50 -2.06 11.39
C MET A 130 -13.24 -2.11 10.06
N TYR A 131 -13.12 -1.04 9.27
CA TYR A 131 -13.79 -0.95 7.98
C TYR A 131 -13.18 0.16 7.13
N PHE A 132 -13.05 -0.11 5.82
CA PHE A 132 -12.64 0.85 4.80
C PHE A 132 -13.81 1.19 3.90
N SER A 133 -13.92 2.45 3.47
CA SER A 133 -15.00 2.89 2.58
C SER A 133 -14.58 4.10 1.73
N ARG A 134 -15.05 4.14 0.50
CA ARG A 134 -15.01 5.36 -0.31
C ARG A 134 -16.11 6.34 0.06
N ALA A 135 -17.22 5.86 0.62
CA ALA A 135 -18.24 6.73 1.21
C ALA A 135 -17.75 7.33 2.53
N VAL A 136 -18.39 8.42 2.98
CA VAL A 136 -18.07 9.07 4.26
C VAL A 136 -18.49 8.15 5.42
N ILE A 137 -17.53 7.69 6.19
CA ILE A 137 -17.70 6.87 7.40
C ILE A 137 -16.76 7.35 8.53
N PRO A 138 -17.19 7.33 9.81
CA PRO A 138 -18.59 7.26 10.25
C PRO A 138 -19.37 8.50 9.80
N ASN A 139 -20.69 8.41 9.68
CA ASN A 139 -21.50 9.58 9.37
C ASN A 139 -21.49 10.55 10.57
N SER A 140 -21.25 11.83 10.33
CA SER A 140 -21.33 12.87 11.35
C SER A 140 -22.71 13.53 11.33
N PHE A 141 -23.48 13.41 12.41
CA PHE A 141 -24.78 14.06 12.54
C PHE A 141 -24.66 15.60 12.63
N THR A 142 -23.54 16.09 13.18
CA THR A 142 -23.30 17.54 13.38
C THR A 142 -22.49 18.18 12.25
N GLY A 143 -22.01 17.41 11.30
CA GLY A 143 -21.10 17.88 10.24
C GLY A 143 -19.66 18.10 10.72
N GLU A 144 -19.34 17.77 11.97
CA GLU A 144 -17.97 17.82 12.47
C GLU A 144 -17.21 16.52 12.19
N TYR A 145 -16.05 16.63 11.55
CA TYR A 145 -15.27 15.49 11.03
C TYR A 145 -13.87 15.39 11.68
N LYS A 146 -13.79 15.61 12.99
CA LYS A 146 -12.50 15.70 13.73
C LYS A 146 -11.70 14.39 13.85
N ASN A 147 -12.31 13.23 13.58
CA ASN A 147 -11.70 11.92 13.85
C ASN A 147 -11.76 10.98 12.64
N TYR A 148 -11.67 11.54 11.44
CA TYR A 148 -11.64 10.75 10.22
C TYR A 148 -10.21 10.40 9.85
N TRP A 149 -10.02 9.20 9.33
CA TRP A 149 -8.73 8.66 8.92
C TRP A 149 -8.80 8.14 7.50
N THR A 150 -7.74 8.32 6.75
CA THR A 150 -7.55 7.75 5.41
C THR A 150 -6.27 6.93 5.39
N PRO A 151 -6.22 5.81 4.69
CA PRO A 151 -4.98 5.18 4.30
C PRO A 151 -4.33 6.08 3.25
N SER A 152 -3.63 7.08 3.67
CA SER A 152 -2.88 8.02 2.84
C SER A 152 -1.65 8.44 3.59
N ILE A 153 -0.65 8.87 2.88
CA ILE A 153 0.67 9.09 3.41
C ILE A 153 0.95 10.57 3.42
N ASP A 154 0.62 11.20 4.55
CA ASP A 154 1.13 12.51 4.89
C ASP A 154 1.77 12.50 6.30
N PHE A 155 2.79 13.26 6.51
CA PHE A 155 3.99 12.99 7.26
C PHE A 155 4.04 13.36 8.73
N GLU A 156 2.94 13.70 9.41
CA GLU A 156 3.02 14.22 10.78
C GLU A 156 2.48 13.30 11.88
N SER A 157 1.89 12.13 11.56
CA SER A 157 1.40 11.21 12.60
C SER A 157 2.02 9.83 12.50
N ASN A 158 2.64 9.35 13.58
CA ASN A 158 3.15 7.97 13.75
C ASN A 158 2.03 6.94 13.98
N ASP A 159 0.87 7.11 13.34
CA ASP A 159 -0.26 6.22 13.55
C ASP A 159 -0.34 5.18 12.44
N TYR A 160 -0.02 3.94 12.77
CA TYR A 160 -0.14 2.77 11.90
C TYR A 160 -1.44 2.03 12.17
N ILE A 161 -2.03 1.46 11.13
CA ILE A 161 -3.21 0.61 11.22
C ILE A 161 -2.82 -0.82 10.86
N SER A 162 -3.30 -1.80 11.62
CA SER A 162 -3.24 -3.21 11.25
C SER A 162 -4.60 -3.65 10.72
N GLU A 163 -4.64 -4.24 9.53
CA GLU A 163 -5.83 -4.80 8.90
C GLU A 163 -5.71 -6.31 8.80
N GLN A 164 -6.80 -7.04 9.02
CA GLN A 164 -6.86 -8.48 8.81
C GLN A 164 -7.43 -8.76 7.42
N ILE A 165 -6.59 -8.94 6.43
CA ILE A 165 -6.95 -9.60 5.17
C ILE A 165 -6.05 -10.83 5.06
N PHE A 166 -6.64 -12.02 5.14
CA PHE A 166 -5.91 -13.26 4.95
C PHE A 166 -5.60 -13.45 3.47
N TYR A 167 -4.33 -13.44 3.11
CA TYR A 167 -3.89 -14.02 1.86
C TYR A 167 -3.25 -15.39 2.15
N ASN A 168 -3.94 -16.46 1.74
CA ASN A 168 -3.39 -17.79 1.75
C ASN A 168 -3.18 -18.23 0.30
N SER A 169 -1.93 -18.32 -0.14
CA SER A 169 -1.59 -18.73 -1.51
C SER A 169 -2.01 -20.16 -1.87
N LYS A 170 -2.50 -20.94 -0.91
CA LYS A 170 -2.99 -22.32 -1.12
C LYS A 170 -4.50 -22.44 -1.26
N ASP A 171 -5.24 -21.37 -0.97
CA ASP A 171 -6.71 -21.39 -1.09
C ASP A 171 -7.15 -20.41 -2.16
N ASP A 172 -7.68 -20.94 -3.26
CA ASP A 172 -8.33 -20.17 -4.33
C ASP A 172 -9.68 -19.54 -3.91
N THR A 173 -10.00 -19.56 -2.61
CA THR A 173 -11.21 -18.94 -2.08
C THR A 173 -11.00 -17.44 -1.94
N LYS A 174 -11.52 -16.70 -2.92
CA LYS A 174 -11.77 -15.27 -2.81
C LYS A 174 -12.73 -15.02 -1.65
N ILE A 175 -12.33 -14.21 -0.69
CA ILE A 175 -13.24 -13.50 0.21
C ILE A 175 -13.42 -12.07 -0.30
#